data_4f37fa67a37fe03e696c4837a8dea1f6
#
_entry.id   4f37fa67a37fe03e696c4837a8dea1f6
#
_cell.length_a   1.000
_cell.length_b   1.000
_cell.length_c   1.000
_cell.angle_alpha   90.00
_cell.angle_beta   90.00
_cell.angle_gamma   90.00
#
_symmetry.space_group_name_H-M   'P 1'
#
loop_
_entity.id
_entity.type
_entity.pdbx_description
1 polymer ?
#
loop_
_entity_poly.entity_id
_entity_poly.type
_entity_poly.pdbx_seq_one_letter_code
_entity_poly.pdbx_strand_id
1 'polypeptide(L)'
;MTLYPKAAARVVAVHLQEGDPVAKGQTIISLDTTDYETQAAVAEATLAQAESAYENTRANVERTRLLHQEGAVSDQQMEQAEMGLIQASSALEQARAGVQSAQNLLSNCKVTSPINGVVGLIQITEGNMASPQAPVAVVSSTGRMAVKVNVTESEISFVSVNDSVKVRVSSVSDQEFTGKVTSVAAVADPRSKAFPVEVTLDDPDNVLKSGMIAQVQVSTEKKDGVLTIPRNAVVEKGARRVVYTVDDQSVVHETTIEVGLQNRERAEVIKGLKLGDQVVIKGQTLLHDKDEVRVAGGKV
;
A
#
# COMPACT_ATOMS: atom_id res chain seq x y z
N MET A 1 -3.17 -0.12 8.77
CA MET A 1 -2.37 1.03 9.23
C MET A 1 -2.25 0.98 10.74
N THR A 2 -1.03 1.04 11.27
CA THR A 2 -0.77 0.99 12.72
C THR A 2 -0.86 2.40 13.31
N LEU A 3 -1.58 2.55 14.40
CA LEU A 3 -1.80 3.81 15.11
C LEU A 3 -0.94 3.88 16.36
N TYR A 4 -0.25 5.00 16.49
CA TYR A 4 0.55 5.34 17.66
C TYR A 4 -0.08 6.58 18.32
N PRO A 5 -0.16 6.62 19.66
CA PRO A 5 -0.60 7.82 20.35
C PRO A 5 0.46 8.92 20.15
N LYS A 6 0.01 10.16 20.06
CA LYS A 6 0.91 11.32 19.97
C LYS A 6 1.24 11.93 21.33
N ALA A 7 0.44 11.59 22.34
CA ALA A 7 0.64 11.99 23.73
C ALA A 7 0.89 10.76 24.62
N ALA A 8 1.65 10.94 25.70
CA ALA A 8 1.87 9.93 26.71
C ALA A 8 0.91 10.20 27.87
N ALA A 9 -0.14 9.37 28.01
CA ALA A 9 -1.12 9.50 29.08
C ALA A 9 -1.85 8.17 29.32
N ARG A 10 -2.59 8.07 30.43
CA ARG A 10 -3.42 6.91 30.75
C ARG A 10 -4.63 6.82 29.80
N VAL A 11 -4.97 5.61 29.37
CA VAL A 11 -6.20 5.34 28.61
C VAL A 11 -7.41 5.45 29.54
N VAL A 12 -8.32 6.35 29.21
CA VAL A 12 -9.58 6.57 29.93
C VAL A 12 -10.68 5.72 29.33
N ALA A 13 -10.75 5.67 27.99
CA ALA A 13 -11.80 4.89 27.32
C ALA A 13 -11.32 4.36 25.97
N VAL A 14 -11.79 3.15 25.63
CA VAL A 14 -11.67 2.54 24.31
C VAL A 14 -13.09 2.51 23.71
N HIS A 15 -13.32 3.31 22.67
CA HIS A 15 -14.68 3.56 22.12
C HIS A 15 -15.13 2.54 21.09
N LEU A 16 -14.21 1.80 20.48
CA LEU A 16 -14.49 0.81 19.43
C LEU A 16 -13.86 -0.52 19.80
N GLN A 17 -14.44 -1.59 19.26
CA GLN A 17 -13.94 -2.96 19.41
C GLN A 17 -13.26 -3.44 18.11
N GLU A 18 -12.53 -4.52 18.20
CA GLU A 18 -11.97 -5.20 17.02
C GLU A 18 -13.11 -5.70 16.12
N GLY A 19 -13.04 -5.35 14.84
CA GLY A 19 -14.08 -5.64 13.87
C GLY A 19 -15.06 -4.49 13.62
N ASP A 20 -15.08 -3.44 14.45
CA ASP A 20 -15.99 -2.31 14.26
C ASP A 20 -15.58 -1.44 13.06
N PRO A 21 -16.55 -0.94 12.30
CA PRO A 21 -16.29 0.06 11.27
C PRO A 21 -15.85 1.38 11.89
N VAL A 22 -14.90 2.05 11.27
CA VAL A 22 -14.36 3.34 11.70
C VAL A 22 -14.25 4.31 10.56
N ALA A 23 -14.76 5.54 10.77
CA ALA A 23 -14.62 6.62 9.83
C ALA A 23 -13.32 7.42 10.07
N LYS A 24 -12.80 8.05 9.00
CA LYS A 24 -11.68 8.99 9.11
C LYS A 24 -12.00 10.11 10.08
N GLY A 25 -11.11 10.34 11.07
CA GLY A 25 -11.26 11.34 12.13
C GLY A 25 -12.04 10.83 13.35
N GLN A 26 -12.66 9.66 13.30
CA GLN A 26 -13.36 9.07 14.43
C GLN A 26 -12.37 8.65 15.53
N THR A 27 -12.69 8.99 16.78
CA THR A 27 -11.88 8.63 17.95
C THR A 27 -12.06 7.16 18.28
N ILE A 28 -10.94 6.46 18.41
CA ILE A 28 -10.86 5.04 18.81
C ILE A 28 -10.56 4.94 20.30
N ILE A 29 -9.60 5.74 20.78
CA ILE A 29 -9.13 5.70 22.16
C ILE A 29 -9.06 7.15 22.69
N SER A 30 -9.52 7.36 23.91
CA SER A 30 -9.36 8.60 24.65
C SER A 30 -8.34 8.41 25.78
N LEU A 31 -7.41 9.36 25.84
CA LEU A 31 -6.39 9.42 26.92
C LEU A 31 -6.82 10.47 27.96
N ASP A 32 -6.24 10.41 29.13
CA ASP A 32 -6.43 11.37 30.21
C ASP A 32 -5.97 12.76 29.73
N THR A 33 -6.83 13.75 29.88
CA THR A 33 -6.61 15.14 29.44
C THR A 33 -6.24 16.07 30.57
N THR A 34 -6.33 15.66 31.84
CA THR A 34 -6.27 16.52 33.02
C THR A 34 -5.03 17.43 33.06
N ASP A 35 -3.83 16.85 32.82
CA ASP A 35 -2.59 17.61 32.82
C ASP A 35 -2.51 18.56 31.60
N TYR A 36 -2.99 18.13 30.45
CA TYR A 36 -2.99 18.91 29.20
C TYR A 36 -4.03 20.06 29.24
N GLU A 37 -5.19 19.84 29.86
CA GLU A 37 -6.19 20.89 30.12
C GLU A 37 -5.63 21.97 31.03
N THR A 38 -4.94 21.56 32.09
CA THR A 38 -4.27 22.50 33.00
C THR A 38 -3.21 23.32 32.25
N GLN A 39 -2.41 22.68 31.42
CA GLN A 39 -1.40 23.34 30.60
C GLN A 39 -2.03 24.32 29.60
N ALA A 40 -3.14 23.96 28.98
CA ALA A 40 -3.89 24.83 28.07
C ALA A 40 -4.44 26.06 28.83
N ALA A 41 -5.03 25.87 30.00
CA ALA A 41 -5.53 26.96 30.84
C ALA A 41 -4.41 27.94 31.26
N VAL A 42 -3.24 27.46 31.59
CA VAL A 42 -2.07 28.32 31.90
C VAL A 42 -1.64 29.13 30.67
N ALA A 43 -1.61 28.50 29.50
CA ALA A 43 -1.26 29.18 28.24
C ALA A 43 -2.30 30.25 27.88
N GLU A 44 -3.57 29.96 28.05
CA GLU A 44 -4.67 30.93 27.83
C GLU A 44 -4.58 32.13 28.80
N ALA A 45 -4.29 31.90 30.08
CA ALA A 45 -4.05 32.95 31.04
C ALA A 45 -2.86 33.87 30.66
N THR A 46 -1.77 33.24 30.16
CA THR A 46 -0.58 33.95 29.67
C THR A 46 -0.95 34.82 28.43
N LEU A 47 -1.75 34.28 27.53
CA LEU A 47 -2.26 35.01 26.36
C LEU A 47 -3.08 36.23 26.79
N ALA A 48 -4.02 36.07 27.71
CA ALA A 48 -4.86 37.17 28.22
C ALA A 48 -4.02 38.29 28.86
N GLN A 49 -2.95 37.94 29.58
CA GLN A 49 -1.99 38.89 30.13
C GLN A 49 -1.24 39.65 29.02
N ALA A 50 -0.75 38.93 27.99
CA ALA A 50 -0.02 39.53 26.86
C ALA A 50 -0.92 40.45 26.02
N GLU A 51 -2.19 40.06 25.80
CA GLU A 51 -3.20 40.89 25.13
C GLU A 51 -3.45 42.20 25.89
N SER A 52 -3.65 42.11 27.21
CA SER A 52 -3.83 43.29 28.04
C SER A 52 -2.62 44.22 28.02
N ALA A 53 -1.41 43.67 28.06
CA ALA A 53 -0.17 44.46 27.98
C ALA A 53 -0.02 45.13 26.61
N TYR A 54 -0.31 44.43 25.53
CA TYR A 54 -0.29 44.98 24.17
C TYR A 54 -1.30 46.14 24.00
N GLU A 55 -2.54 45.95 24.40
CA GLU A 55 -3.57 47.01 24.27
C GLU A 55 -3.21 48.24 25.12
N ASN A 56 -2.68 48.07 26.34
CA ASN A 56 -2.23 49.18 27.16
C ASN A 56 -1.05 49.94 26.51
N THR A 57 -0.09 49.20 25.96
CA THR A 57 1.08 49.79 25.30
C THR A 57 0.66 50.52 24.02
N ARG A 58 -0.24 49.92 23.24
CA ARG A 58 -0.80 50.52 22.03
C ARG A 58 -1.52 51.84 22.34
N ALA A 59 -2.37 51.86 23.36
CA ALA A 59 -3.04 53.06 23.78
C ALA A 59 -2.07 54.16 24.26
N ASN A 60 -0.92 53.74 24.89
CA ASN A 60 0.11 54.67 25.29
C ASN A 60 0.85 55.26 24.07
N VAL A 61 1.20 54.44 23.06
CA VAL A 61 1.84 54.90 21.82
C VAL A 61 0.93 55.93 21.10
N GLU A 62 -0.37 55.63 20.98
CA GLU A 62 -1.30 56.56 20.35
C GLU A 62 -1.38 57.92 21.07
N ARG A 63 -1.37 57.88 22.40
CA ARG A 63 -1.32 59.09 23.23
C ARG A 63 -0.02 59.87 23.05
N THR A 64 1.10 59.19 23.06
CA THR A 64 2.44 59.77 22.84
C THR A 64 2.56 60.38 21.44
N ARG A 65 1.98 59.72 20.43
CA ARG A 65 1.95 60.19 19.05
C ARG A 65 1.21 61.53 18.90
N LEU A 66 0.05 61.67 19.55
CA LEU A 66 -0.70 62.94 19.57
C LEU A 66 0.11 64.06 20.23
N LEU A 67 0.73 63.80 21.38
CA LEU A 67 1.56 64.77 22.07
C LEU A 67 2.82 65.13 21.26
N HIS A 68 3.39 64.22 20.52
CA HIS A 68 4.53 64.45 19.63
C HIS A 68 4.16 65.39 18.48
N GLN A 69 2.98 65.20 17.88
CA GLN A 69 2.46 66.06 16.81
C GLN A 69 2.28 67.50 17.31
N GLU A 70 1.94 67.71 18.58
CA GLU A 70 1.83 69.01 19.21
C GLU A 70 3.16 69.59 19.75
N GLY A 71 4.28 68.84 19.56
CA GLY A 71 5.61 69.25 20.03
C GLY A 71 5.81 69.10 21.53
N ALA A 72 4.94 68.41 22.26
CA ALA A 72 4.97 68.23 23.70
C ALA A 72 5.90 67.12 24.19
N VAL A 73 6.36 66.22 23.31
CA VAL A 73 7.32 65.14 23.63
C VAL A 73 8.42 65.07 22.56
N SER A 74 9.60 64.56 22.93
CA SER A 74 10.77 64.45 22.03
C SER A 74 10.65 63.25 21.11
N ASP A 75 11.40 63.27 19.98
CA ASP A 75 11.54 62.13 19.05
C ASP A 75 11.98 60.85 19.77
N GLN A 76 12.93 60.98 20.69
CA GLN A 76 13.43 59.87 21.53
C GLN A 76 12.31 59.20 22.38
N GLN A 77 11.39 60.02 22.92
CA GLN A 77 10.28 59.50 23.71
C GLN A 77 9.25 58.76 22.79
N MET A 78 9.03 59.25 21.59
CA MET A 78 8.18 58.58 20.61
C MET A 78 8.79 57.25 20.19
N GLU A 79 10.08 57.21 19.83
CA GLU A 79 10.80 56.03 19.46
C GLU A 79 10.79 54.95 20.57
N GLN A 80 11.00 55.36 21.85
CA GLN A 80 10.88 54.48 23.00
C GLN A 80 9.48 53.84 23.13
N ALA A 81 8.43 54.64 22.91
CA ALA A 81 7.09 54.13 22.97
C ALA A 81 6.82 53.12 21.84
N GLU A 82 7.28 53.41 20.64
CA GLU A 82 7.17 52.47 19.47
C GLU A 82 7.93 51.18 19.69
N MET A 83 9.15 51.22 20.24
CA MET A 83 9.91 50.02 20.62
C MET A 83 9.17 49.20 21.67
N GLY A 84 8.50 49.87 22.65
CA GLY A 84 7.69 49.17 23.63
C GLY A 84 6.51 48.45 22.99
N LEU A 85 5.88 49.02 21.97
CA LEU A 85 4.79 48.37 21.22
C LEU A 85 5.30 47.15 20.45
N ILE A 86 6.45 47.23 19.81
CA ILE A 86 7.09 46.08 19.11
C ILE A 86 7.35 44.94 20.10
N GLN A 87 7.86 45.24 21.29
CA GLN A 87 8.11 44.24 22.34
C GLN A 87 6.79 43.61 22.81
N ALA A 88 5.75 44.39 23.06
CA ALA A 88 4.45 43.91 23.50
C ALA A 88 3.78 43.05 22.41
N SER A 89 3.90 43.43 21.13
CA SER A 89 3.37 42.66 20.01
C SER A 89 4.11 41.31 19.85
N SER A 90 5.39 41.31 20.04
CA SER A 90 6.19 40.04 19.99
C SER A 90 5.82 39.10 21.14
N ALA A 91 5.61 39.64 22.34
CA ALA A 91 5.15 38.87 23.50
C ALA A 91 3.73 38.29 23.29
N LEU A 92 2.85 39.03 22.66
CA LEU A 92 1.52 38.56 22.28
C LEU A 92 1.56 37.42 21.28
N GLU A 93 2.36 37.53 20.22
CA GLU A 93 2.51 36.45 19.24
C GLU A 93 3.12 35.20 19.86
N GLN A 94 4.10 35.35 20.78
CA GLN A 94 4.67 34.21 21.51
C GLN A 94 3.62 33.54 22.40
N ALA A 95 2.76 34.30 23.09
CA ALA A 95 1.70 33.73 23.91
C ALA A 95 0.63 33.02 23.06
N ARG A 96 0.26 33.55 21.89
CA ARG A 96 -0.63 32.88 20.93
C ARG A 96 -0.06 31.54 20.46
N ALA A 97 1.22 31.50 20.10
CA ALA A 97 1.88 30.28 19.74
C ALA A 97 1.90 29.24 20.89
N GLY A 98 2.04 29.72 22.14
CA GLY A 98 1.94 28.91 23.35
C GLY A 98 0.56 28.24 23.50
N VAL A 99 -0.53 28.99 23.34
CA VAL A 99 -1.90 28.44 23.37
C VAL A 99 -2.10 27.41 22.26
N GLN A 100 -1.68 27.71 21.04
CA GLN A 100 -1.81 26.77 19.92
C GLN A 100 -1.04 25.45 20.20
N SER A 101 0.14 25.54 20.79
CA SER A 101 0.93 24.36 21.19
C SER A 101 0.20 23.53 22.24
N ALA A 102 -0.34 24.16 23.27
CA ALA A 102 -1.07 23.47 24.33
C ALA A 102 -2.37 22.82 23.81
N GLN A 103 -3.10 23.47 22.95
CA GLN A 103 -4.30 22.92 22.30
C GLN A 103 -3.97 21.73 21.40
N ASN A 104 -2.86 21.78 20.66
CA ASN A 104 -2.38 20.64 19.86
C ASN A 104 -2.05 19.44 20.76
N LEU A 105 -1.40 19.63 21.89
CA LEU A 105 -1.13 18.58 22.87
C LEU A 105 -2.42 17.98 23.42
N LEU A 106 -3.39 18.81 23.79
CA LEU A 106 -4.70 18.37 24.25
C LEU A 106 -5.44 17.55 23.17
N SER A 107 -5.41 18.00 21.92
CA SER A 107 -6.01 17.27 20.80
C SER A 107 -5.35 15.90 20.56
N ASN A 108 -4.06 15.78 20.84
CA ASN A 108 -3.29 14.54 20.71
C ASN A 108 -3.66 13.46 21.76
N CYS A 109 -4.44 13.83 22.80
CA CYS A 109 -5.00 12.87 23.74
C CYS A 109 -6.16 12.04 23.14
N LYS A 110 -6.60 12.36 21.93
CA LYS A 110 -7.56 11.55 21.19
C LYS A 110 -6.83 10.79 20.08
N VAL A 111 -6.81 9.46 20.15
CA VAL A 111 -6.30 8.62 19.06
C VAL A 111 -7.41 8.40 18.05
N THR A 112 -7.28 9.01 16.89
CA THR A 112 -8.29 8.97 15.82
C THR A 112 -7.82 8.15 14.64
N SER A 113 -8.77 7.59 13.87
CA SER A 113 -8.45 6.93 12.62
C SER A 113 -8.11 7.95 11.51
N PRO A 114 -6.98 7.80 10.80
CA PRO A 114 -6.66 8.65 9.65
C PRO A 114 -7.35 8.22 8.35
N ILE A 115 -8.00 7.05 8.34
CA ILE A 115 -8.65 6.44 7.17
C ILE A 115 -10.04 5.91 7.53
N ASN A 116 -10.89 5.74 6.51
CA ASN A 116 -12.08 4.90 6.65
C ASN A 116 -11.68 3.42 6.59
N GLY A 117 -12.27 2.59 7.46
CA GLY A 117 -11.89 1.19 7.51
C GLY A 117 -12.57 0.41 8.61
N VAL A 118 -11.89 -0.62 9.06
CA VAL A 118 -12.31 -1.48 10.18
C VAL A 118 -11.18 -1.56 11.20
N VAL A 119 -11.51 -1.52 12.47
CA VAL A 119 -10.55 -1.74 13.57
C VAL A 119 -10.07 -3.18 13.52
N GLY A 120 -8.80 -3.41 13.22
CA GLY A 120 -8.22 -4.75 13.11
C GLY A 120 -7.76 -5.32 14.44
N LEU A 121 -7.00 -4.55 15.20
CA LEU A 121 -6.46 -4.94 16.51
C LEU A 121 -6.46 -3.74 17.45
N ILE A 122 -6.72 -3.98 18.73
CA ILE A 122 -6.52 -3.02 19.82
C ILE A 122 -5.51 -3.63 20.78
N GLN A 123 -4.35 -2.96 20.94
CA GLN A 123 -3.21 -3.47 21.70
C GLN A 123 -3.07 -2.83 23.08
N ILE A 124 -4.06 -2.07 23.51
CA ILE A 124 -4.07 -1.39 24.80
C ILE A 124 -5.46 -1.49 25.43
N THR A 125 -5.50 -1.49 26.75
CA THR A 125 -6.75 -1.53 27.53
C THR A 125 -6.88 -0.28 28.39
N GLU A 126 -8.11 0.00 28.84
CA GLU A 126 -8.39 1.08 29.79
C GLU A 126 -7.56 0.94 31.06
N GLY A 127 -7.09 2.05 31.57
CA GLY A 127 -6.21 2.12 32.73
C GLY A 127 -4.71 2.01 32.44
N ASN A 128 -4.30 1.50 31.26
CA ASN A 128 -2.91 1.39 30.87
C ASN A 128 -2.32 2.72 30.40
N MET A 129 -1.01 2.84 30.49
CA MET A 129 -0.28 4.00 29.93
C MET A 129 -0.03 3.82 28.43
N ALA A 130 -0.53 4.75 27.64
CA ALA A 130 -0.21 4.88 26.23
C ALA A 130 1.09 5.66 26.05
N SER A 131 1.91 5.29 25.07
CA SER A 131 3.21 5.90 24.77
C SER A 131 3.42 6.01 23.25
N PRO A 132 4.01 7.10 22.74
CA PRO A 132 4.32 7.28 21.33
C PRO A 132 5.21 6.18 20.71
N GLN A 133 5.94 5.42 21.53
CA GLN A 133 6.83 4.35 21.11
C GLN A 133 6.08 3.00 20.92
N ALA A 134 4.87 2.85 21.47
CA ALA A 134 4.11 1.62 21.42
C ALA A 134 2.84 1.81 20.58
N PRO A 135 2.52 0.89 19.66
CA PRO A 135 1.27 0.94 18.92
C PRO A 135 0.08 0.66 19.84
N VAL A 136 -1.04 1.30 19.59
CA VAL A 136 -2.27 1.13 20.39
C VAL A 136 -3.42 0.51 19.62
N ALA A 137 -3.45 0.68 18.31
CA ALA A 137 -4.47 0.07 17.46
C ALA A 137 -3.97 -0.12 16.03
N VAL A 138 -4.63 -1.01 15.29
CA VAL A 138 -4.42 -1.22 13.85
C VAL A 138 -5.76 -1.01 13.14
N VAL A 139 -5.79 -0.16 12.12
CA VAL A 139 -6.97 0.04 11.26
C VAL A 139 -6.65 -0.50 9.86
N SER A 140 -7.54 -1.31 9.32
CA SER A 140 -7.48 -1.82 7.95
C SER A 140 -8.44 -1.03 7.06
N SER A 141 -8.00 -0.58 5.88
CA SER A 141 -8.93 0.01 4.92
C SER A 141 -9.85 -1.06 4.33
N THR A 142 -11.06 -0.68 3.97
CA THR A 142 -12.04 -1.54 3.31
C THR A 142 -12.14 -1.21 1.82
N GLY A 143 -12.54 -2.20 1.01
CA GLY A 143 -12.89 -2.03 -0.40
C GLY A 143 -11.75 -2.20 -1.40
N ARG A 144 -10.52 -1.84 -1.05
CA ARG A 144 -9.33 -2.07 -1.90
C ARG A 144 -8.23 -2.71 -1.10
N MET A 145 -7.78 -3.86 -1.58
CA MET A 145 -6.68 -4.58 -0.97
C MET A 145 -5.44 -4.48 -1.86
N ALA A 146 -4.28 -4.31 -1.23
CA ALA A 146 -3.00 -4.32 -1.93
C ALA A 146 -2.24 -5.61 -1.58
N VAL A 147 -1.84 -6.35 -2.61
CA VAL A 147 -0.96 -7.51 -2.49
C VAL A 147 0.45 -7.07 -2.87
N LYS A 148 1.41 -7.30 -1.98
CA LYS A 148 2.82 -7.11 -2.29
C LYS A 148 3.42 -8.45 -2.68
N VAL A 149 3.97 -8.52 -3.88
CA VAL A 149 4.66 -9.70 -4.42
C VAL A 149 6.09 -9.34 -4.76
N ASN A 150 7.01 -10.27 -4.50
CA ASN A 150 8.41 -10.11 -4.86
C ASN A 150 8.67 -10.86 -6.16
N VAL A 151 9.05 -10.14 -7.20
CA VAL A 151 9.30 -10.67 -8.55
C VAL A 151 10.81 -10.76 -8.78
N THR A 152 11.27 -11.87 -9.35
CA THR A 152 12.69 -12.07 -9.62
C THR A 152 13.20 -11.20 -10.78
N GLU A 153 14.52 -11.01 -10.89
CA GLU A 153 15.15 -10.24 -11.99
C GLU A 153 14.81 -10.82 -13.37
N SER A 154 14.70 -12.14 -13.50
CA SER A 154 14.35 -12.81 -14.76
C SER A 154 12.91 -12.57 -15.20
N GLU A 155 12.02 -12.24 -14.28
CA GLU A 155 10.58 -12.07 -14.53
C GLU A 155 10.13 -10.61 -14.55
N ILE A 156 10.90 -9.70 -13.94
CA ILE A 156 10.47 -8.30 -13.79
C ILE A 156 10.32 -7.57 -15.12
N SER A 157 11.10 -7.97 -16.14
CA SER A 157 11.01 -7.41 -17.50
C SER A 157 9.64 -7.65 -18.16
N PHE A 158 8.87 -8.62 -17.69
CA PHE A 158 7.53 -8.95 -18.20
C PHE A 158 6.41 -8.31 -17.39
N VAL A 159 6.73 -7.54 -16.34
CA VAL A 159 5.75 -6.91 -15.45
C VAL A 159 5.74 -5.42 -15.64
N SER A 160 4.60 -4.88 -16.05
CA SER A 160 4.42 -3.45 -16.26
C SER A 160 3.29 -2.89 -15.39
N VAL A 161 3.40 -1.60 -15.06
CA VAL A 161 2.30 -0.89 -14.38
C VAL A 161 1.06 -0.90 -15.29
N ASN A 162 -0.08 -1.15 -14.69
CA ASN A 162 -1.39 -1.36 -15.31
C ASN A 162 -1.66 -2.76 -15.89
N ASP A 163 -0.74 -3.71 -15.79
CA ASP A 163 -1.01 -5.08 -16.18
C ASP A 163 -2.13 -5.68 -15.34
N SER A 164 -3.00 -6.45 -16.00
CA SER A 164 -4.05 -7.22 -15.34
C SER A 164 -3.48 -8.58 -14.95
N VAL A 165 -3.60 -8.93 -13.67
CA VAL A 165 -3.10 -10.17 -13.12
C VAL A 165 -4.20 -10.96 -12.40
N LYS A 166 -4.08 -12.27 -12.39
CA LYS A 166 -4.96 -13.13 -11.61
C LYS A 166 -4.36 -13.37 -10.24
N VAL A 167 -5.18 -13.21 -9.21
CA VAL A 167 -4.78 -13.41 -7.82
C VAL A 167 -5.66 -14.45 -7.17
N ARG A 168 -5.04 -15.46 -6.59
CA ARG A 168 -5.71 -16.52 -5.85
C ARG A 168 -5.33 -16.43 -4.38
N VAL A 169 -6.34 -16.40 -3.51
CA VAL A 169 -6.15 -16.38 -2.06
C VAL A 169 -6.67 -17.71 -1.51
N SER A 170 -5.76 -18.61 -1.14
CA SER A 170 -6.07 -20.01 -0.79
C SER A 170 -7.00 -20.15 0.42
N SER A 171 -7.09 -19.12 1.28
CA SER A 171 -7.93 -19.12 2.48
C SER A 171 -9.38 -18.67 2.24
N VAL A 172 -9.72 -18.21 1.03
CA VAL A 172 -11.05 -17.59 0.72
C VAL A 172 -11.81 -18.37 -0.35
N SER A 173 -11.57 -19.64 -0.59
CA SER A 173 -12.11 -20.46 -1.66
C SER A 173 -11.31 -20.41 -2.99
N ASP A 174 -11.71 -21.29 -3.95
CA ASP A 174 -11.11 -21.34 -5.30
C ASP A 174 -11.43 -20.14 -6.21
N GLN A 175 -11.90 -19.04 -5.65
CA GLN A 175 -12.23 -17.83 -6.40
C GLN A 175 -10.94 -17.12 -6.86
N GLU A 176 -10.84 -16.84 -8.16
CA GLU A 176 -9.80 -16.01 -8.73
C GLU A 176 -10.24 -14.55 -8.71
N PHE A 177 -9.44 -13.71 -8.08
CA PHE A 177 -9.63 -12.25 -8.11
C PHE A 177 -8.82 -11.67 -9.26
N THR A 178 -9.37 -10.65 -9.90
CA THR A 178 -8.62 -9.87 -10.89
C THR A 178 -7.97 -8.70 -10.18
N GLY A 179 -6.64 -8.60 -10.32
CA GLY A 179 -5.87 -7.50 -9.79
C GLY A 179 -5.23 -6.66 -10.89
N LYS A 180 -4.82 -5.45 -10.54
CA LYS A 180 -4.09 -4.54 -11.41
C LYS A 180 -2.77 -4.17 -10.78
N VAL A 181 -1.66 -4.27 -11.54
CA VAL A 181 -0.35 -3.82 -11.10
C VAL A 181 -0.37 -2.30 -10.95
N THR A 182 -0.18 -1.81 -9.75
CA THR A 182 -0.19 -0.36 -9.44
C THR A 182 1.20 0.22 -9.28
N SER A 183 2.17 -0.60 -8.88
CA SER A 183 3.55 -0.16 -8.69
C SER A 183 4.53 -1.30 -8.96
N VAL A 184 5.63 -0.96 -9.62
CA VAL A 184 6.80 -1.82 -9.83
C VAL A 184 8.02 -1.09 -9.30
N ALA A 185 8.72 -1.68 -8.34
CA ALA A 185 9.90 -1.04 -7.76
C ALA A 185 11.03 -0.95 -8.79
N ALA A 186 11.69 0.20 -8.87
CA ALA A 186 12.83 0.42 -9.75
C ALA A 186 14.14 -0.20 -9.22
N VAL A 187 14.17 -0.61 -7.95
CA VAL A 187 15.34 -1.18 -7.28
C VAL A 187 14.94 -2.45 -6.55
N ALA A 188 15.77 -3.48 -6.66
CA ALA A 188 15.57 -4.72 -5.93
C ALA A 188 15.80 -4.52 -4.42
N ASP A 189 15.01 -5.20 -3.60
CA ASP A 189 15.24 -5.26 -2.17
C ASP A 189 16.56 -5.99 -1.89
N PRO A 190 17.49 -5.38 -1.12
CA PRO A 190 18.82 -5.97 -0.89
C PRO A 190 18.80 -7.32 -0.15
N ARG A 191 17.73 -7.59 0.61
CA ARG A 191 17.58 -8.82 1.39
C ARG A 191 17.03 -9.97 0.55
N SER A 192 15.94 -9.70 -0.18
CA SER A 192 15.27 -10.73 -1.00
C SER A 192 15.88 -10.84 -2.39
N LYS A 193 16.67 -9.87 -2.86
CA LYS A 193 17.17 -9.72 -4.23
C LYS A 193 16.07 -9.80 -5.29
N ALA A 194 14.88 -9.37 -4.92
CA ALA A 194 13.69 -9.36 -5.77
C ALA A 194 13.09 -7.96 -5.82
N PHE A 195 12.32 -7.70 -6.86
CA PHE A 195 11.66 -6.41 -7.07
C PHE A 195 10.27 -6.45 -6.44
N PRO A 196 9.98 -5.59 -5.44
CA PRO A 196 8.64 -5.45 -4.91
C PRO A 196 7.69 -4.93 -5.98
N VAL A 197 6.59 -5.64 -6.21
CA VAL A 197 5.48 -5.25 -7.08
C VAL A 197 4.22 -5.16 -6.23
N GLU A 198 3.44 -4.11 -6.41
CA GLU A 198 2.17 -3.92 -5.72
C GLU A 198 1.02 -4.12 -6.70
N VAL A 199 0.09 -4.99 -6.31
CA VAL A 199 -1.10 -5.32 -7.08
C VAL A 199 -2.32 -4.92 -6.26
N THR A 200 -3.17 -4.07 -6.79
CA THR A 200 -4.43 -3.70 -6.15
C THR A 200 -5.54 -4.61 -6.62
N LEU A 201 -6.34 -5.08 -5.67
CA LEU A 201 -7.54 -5.90 -5.88
C LEU A 201 -8.76 -5.11 -5.47
N ASP A 202 -9.85 -5.25 -6.22
CA ASP A 202 -11.16 -4.83 -5.77
C ASP A 202 -11.80 -5.98 -4.98
N ASP A 203 -12.19 -5.71 -3.73
CA ASP A 203 -12.84 -6.66 -2.82
C ASP A 203 -14.20 -6.08 -2.38
N PRO A 204 -15.21 -6.11 -3.26
CA PRO A 204 -16.52 -5.52 -2.97
C PRO A 204 -17.24 -6.23 -1.81
N ASP A 205 -16.97 -7.49 -1.60
CA ASP A 205 -17.60 -8.31 -0.57
C ASP A 205 -16.87 -8.28 0.78
N ASN A 206 -15.72 -7.58 0.85
CA ASN A 206 -14.83 -7.47 2.02
C ASN A 206 -14.43 -8.83 2.62
N VAL A 207 -14.24 -9.83 1.78
CA VAL A 207 -13.85 -11.20 2.19
C VAL A 207 -12.35 -11.34 2.44
N LEU A 208 -11.55 -10.45 1.83
CA LEU A 208 -10.11 -10.44 1.99
C LEU A 208 -9.72 -9.72 3.30
N LYS A 209 -8.79 -10.30 4.03
CA LYS A 209 -8.26 -9.70 5.26
C LYS A 209 -6.77 -9.45 5.15
N SER A 210 -6.31 -8.36 5.73
CA SER A 210 -4.87 -8.06 5.81
C SER A 210 -4.12 -9.18 6.53
N GLY A 211 -2.98 -9.61 5.96
CA GLY A 211 -2.20 -10.74 6.46
C GLY A 211 -2.49 -12.07 5.78
N MET A 212 -3.49 -12.16 4.89
CA MET A 212 -3.71 -13.36 4.06
C MET A 212 -2.59 -13.51 3.04
N ILE A 213 -2.29 -14.78 2.71
CA ILE A 213 -1.31 -15.12 1.67
C ILE A 213 -2.03 -15.22 0.33
N ALA A 214 -1.51 -14.52 -0.67
CA ALA A 214 -2.03 -14.52 -2.03
C ALA A 214 -0.97 -15.05 -3.01
N GLN A 215 -1.42 -15.79 -4.02
CA GLN A 215 -0.63 -16.19 -5.18
C GLN A 215 -1.02 -15.30 -6.37
N VAL A 216 -0.04 -14.62 -6.94
CA VAL A 216 -0.25 -13.75 -8.11
C VAL A 216 0.27 -14.47 -9.35
N GLN A 217 -0.59 -14.62 -10.34
CA GLN A 217 -0.24 -15.19 -11.63
C GLN A 217 -0.09 -14.07 -12.65
N VAL A 218 1.13 -13.82 -13.07
CA VAL A 218 1.49 -12.86 -14.10
C VAL A 218 1.61 -13.60 -15.43
N SER A 219 1.02 -13.05 -16.49
CA SER A 219 1.19 -13.58 -17.85
C SER A 219 2.45 -12.97 -18.44
N THR A 220 3.51 -13.75 -18.58
CA THR A 220 4.83 -13.26 -19.02
C THR A 220 4.92 -13.03 -20.52
N GLU A 221 4.23 -13.84 -21.32
CA GLU A 221 4.14 -13.67 -22.77
C GLU A 221 2.82 -14.25 -23.29
N LYS A 222 2.18 -13.57 -24.23
CA LYS A 222 1.04 -14.05 -24.98
C LYS A 222 1.37 -13.93 -26.46
N LYS A 223 1.46 -15.06 -27.14
CA LYS A 223 1.55 -15.11 -28.59
C LYS A 223 0.26 -15.67 -29.14
N ASP A 224 -0.41 -14.91 -29.97
CA ASP A 224 -1.61 -15.34 -30.68
C ASP A 224 -1.24 -15.88 -32.07
N GLY A 225 -1.96 -16.91 -32.55
CA GLY A 225 -1.77 -17.45 -33.91
C GLY A 225 -0.55 -18.37 -34.08
N VAL A 226 0.03 -18.87 -32.99
CA VAL A 226 1.15 -19.82 -33.04
C VAL A 226 0.68 -21.27 -33.08
N LEU A 227 1.44 -22.12 -33.80
CA LEU A 227 1.21 -23.56 -33.81
C LEU A 227 1.61 -24.16 -32.46
N THR A 228 0.68 -24.79 -31.78
CA THR A 228 0.94 -25.42 -30.47
C THR A 228 0.54 -26.88 -30.45
N ILE A 229 1.31 -27.70 -29.75
CA ILE A 229 1.02 -29.10 -29.48
C ILE A 229 0.93 -29.36 -27.95
N PRO A 230 0.24 -30.42 -27.50
CA PRO A 230 0.31 -30.83 -26.10
C PRO A 230 1.76 -31.10 -25.69
N ARG A 231 2.17 -30.59 -24.53
CA ARG A 231 3.55 -30.69 -24.04
C ARG A 231 4.05 -32.15 -23.93
N ASN A 232 3.16 -33.06 -23.57
CA ASN A 232 3.46 -34.49 -23.46
C ASN A 232 3.75 -35.17 -24.80
N ALA A 233 3.45 -34.52 -25.94
CA ALA A 233 3.82 -35.04 -27.26
C ALA A 233 5.31 -34.83 -27.59
N VAL A 234 5.99 -33.92 -26.91
CA VAL A 234 7.39 -33.60 -27.12
C VAL A 234 8.26 -34.64 -26.41
N VAL A 235 9.11 -35.34 -27.17
CA VAL A 235 10.06 -36.32 -26.68
C VAL A 235 11.48 -35.76 -26.78
N GLU A 236 12.23 -35.80 -25.71
CA GLU A 236 13.63 -35.40 -25.70
C GLU A 236 14.55 -36.62 -26.06
N LYS A 237 15.26 -36.51 -27.18
CA LYS A 237 16.25 -37.49 -27.62
C LYS A 237 17.64 -36.84 -27.66
N GLY A 238 18.39 -36.98 -26.57
CA GLY A 238 19.69 -36.34 -26.42
C GLY A 238 19.58 -34.82 -26.54
N ALA A 239 20.24 -34.20 -27.50
CA ALA A 239 20.21 -32.76 -27.73
C ALA A 239 19.05 -32.30 -28.63
N ARG A 240 18.19 -33.20 -29.13
CA ARG A 240 17.12 -32.91 -30.07
C ARG A 240 15.75 -33.10 -29.40
N ARG A 241 14.78 -32.28 -29.78
CA ARG A 241 13.37 -32.48 -29.45
C ARG A 241 12.64 -32.99 -30.67
N VAL A 242 11.92 -34.08 -30.52
CA VAL A 242 11.20 -34.74 -31.59
C VAL A 242 9.74 -34.95 -31.19
N VAL A 243 8.91 -35.06 -32.22
CA VAL A 243 7.52 -35.52 -32.10
C VAL A 243 7.31 -36.65 -33.10
N TYR A 244 6.33 -37.48 -32.81
CA TYR A 244 5.91 -38.50 -33.73
C TYR A 244 4.64 -38.05 -34.45
N THR A 245 4.72 -37.91 -35.77
CA THR A 245 3.58 -37.65 -36.63
C THR A 245 3.09 -38.91 -37.27
N VAL A 246 1.80 -39.00 -37.56
CA VAL A 246 1.18 -40.15 -38.23
C VAL A 246 0.64 -39.69 -39.57
N ASP A 247 0.98 -40.43 -40.64
CA ASP A 247 0.46 -40.17 -41.99
C ASP A 247 -0.89 -40.86 -42.26
N ASP A 248 -1.45 -40.65 -43.45
CA ASP A 248 -2.71 -41.23 -43.85
C ASP A 248 -2.69 -42.76 -43.99
N GLN A 249 -1.51 -43.35 -44.02
CA GLN A 249 -1.29 -44.81 -44.09
C GLN A 249 -1.04 -45.42 -42.68
N SER A 250 -1.22 -44.65 -41.62
CA SER A 250 -0.99 -45.03 -40.22
C SER A 250 0.46 -45.39 -39.91
N VAL A 251 1.43 -44.82 -40.64
CA VAL A 251 2.85 -44.94 -40.41
C VAL A 251 3.35 -43.76 -39.61
N VAL A 252 4.21 -44.06 -38.61
CA VAL A 252 4.81 -43.06 -37.72
C VAL A 252 6.08 -42.49 -38.33
N HIS A 253 6.21 -41.17 -38.30
CA HIS A 253 7.41 -40.46 -38.71
C HIS A 253 8.00 -39.67 -37.55
N GLU A 254 9.28 -39.87 -37.25
CA GLU A 254 10.01 -39.08 -36.27
C GLU A 254 10.37 -37.73 -36.87
N THR A 255 9.76 -36.66 -36.37
CA THR A 255 9.95 -35.29 -36.86
C THR A 255 10.67 -34.46 -35.81
N THR A 256 11.84 -33.91 -36.15
CA THR A 256 12.57 -32.98 -35.29
C THR A 256 11.89 -31.65 -35.29
N ILE A 257 11.64 -31.09 -34.11
CA ILE A 257 10.96 -29.81 -33.93
C ILE A 257 11.85 -28.80 -33.21
N GLU A 258 11.62 -27.51 -33.52
CA GLU A 258 12.13 -26.39 -32.75
C GLU A 258 10.99 -25.85 -31.91
N VAL A 259 11.17 -25.89 -30.58
CA VAL A 259 10.14 -25.54 -29.61
C VAL A 259 10.41 -24.13 -29.09
N GLY A 260 9.37 -23.31 -29.08
CA GLY A 260 9.38 -21.95 -28.52
C GLY A 260 8.87 -21.90 -27.09
N LEU A 261 7.86 -21.04 -26.85
CA LEU A 261 7.24 -20.91 -25.54
C LEU A 261 6.55 -22.20 -25.11
N GLN A 262 6.64 -22.50 -23.82
CA GLN A 262 5.97 -23.66 -23.23
C GLN A 262 5.25 -23.27 -21.94
N ASN A 263 4.06 -23.82 -21.74
CA ASN A 263 3.37 -23.78 -20.46
C ASN A 263 3.17 -25.21 -19.90
N ARG A 264 2.34 -25.36 -18.87
CA ARG A 264 2.09 -26.67 -18.26
C ARG A 264 1.43 -27.67 -19.20
N GLU A 265 0.66 -27.20 -20.19
CA GLU A 265 -0.20 -28.02 -21.03
C GLU A 265 0.26 -28.08 -22.48
N ARG A 266 0.82 -26.98 -23.01
CA ARG A 266 1.13 -26.82 -24.44
C ARG A 266 2.55 -26.32 -24.67
N ALA A 267 3.11 -26.68 -25.83
CA ALA A 267 4.39 -26.20 -26.34
C ALA A 267 4.19 -25.57 -27.72
N GLU A 268 4.75 -24.37 -27.93
CA GLU A 268 4.83 -23.72 -29.24
C GLU A 268 5.81 -24.47 -30.15
N VAL A 269 5.44 -24.70 -31.39
CA VAL A 269 6.32 -25.26 -32.42
C VAL A 269 6.69 -24.17 -33.41
N ILE A 270 7.97 -23.79 -33.41
CA ILE A 270 8.51 -22.77 -34.32
C ILE A 270 8.78 -23.37 -35.69
N LYS A 271 9.32 -24.59 -35.72
CA LYS A 271 9.65 -25.33 -36.95
C LYS A 271 9.45 -26.84 -36.76
N GLY A 272 9.19 -27.54 -37.87
CA GLY A 272 9.14 -28.99 -37.93
C GLY A 272 7.74 -29.56 -38.13
N LEU A 273 6.66 -28.79 -37.84
CA LEU A 273 5.28 -29.22 -38.09
C LEU A 273 4.52 -28.21 -38.92
N LYS A 274 3.43 -28.67 -39.55
CA LYS A 274 2.45 -27.87 -40.28
C LYS A 274 1.09 -27.98 -39.61
N LEU A 275 0.24 -26.99 -39.87
CA LEU A 275 -1.16 -27.06 -39.44
C LEU A 275 -1.85 -28.22 -40.10
N GLY A 276 -2.44 -29.11 -39.31
CA GLY A 276 -3.15 -30.31 -39.81
C GLY A 276 -2.34 -31.60 -39.57
N ASP A 277 -1.06 -31.54 -39.22
CA ASP A 277 -0.28 -32.74 -38.91
C ASP A 277 -0.86 -33.46 -37.67
N GLN A 278 -1.00 -34.78 -37.74
CA GLN A 278 -1.48 -35.59 -36.63
C GLN A 278 -0.30 -35.99 -35.74
N VAL A 279 -0.32 -35.57 -34.49
CA VAL A 279 0.77 -35.78 -33.53
C VAL A 279 0.36 -36.80 -32.47
N VAL A 280 1.24 -37.77 -32.19
CA VAL A 280 1.02 -38.78 -31.15
C VAL A 280 1.19 -38.18 -29.77
N ILE A 281 0.15 -38.27 -28.92
CA ILE A 281 0.12 -37.70 -27.56
C ILE A 281 0.20 -38.75 -26.44
N LYS A 282 0.03 -40.04 -26.78
CA LYS A 282 0.16 -41.17 -25.85
C LYS A 282 0.87 -42.35 -26.54
N GLY A 283 1.77 -43.01 -25.81
CA GLY A 283 2.55 -44.13 -26.31
C GLY A 283 3.83 -43.73 -27.05
N GLN A 284 4.13 -42.47 -27.19
CA GLN A 284 5.26 -41.91 -27.94
C GLN A 284 6.64 -42.43 -27.50
N THR A 285 6.79 -42.87 -26.25
CA THR A 285 8.04 -43.37 -25.71
C THR A 285 8.39 -44.78 -26.22
N LEU A 286 7.44 -45.49 -26.80
CA LEU A 286 7.59 -46.86 -27.30
C LEU A 286 7.71 -46.91 -28.83
N LEU A 287 7.58 -45.75 -29.50
CA LEU A 287 7.56 -45.67 -30.97
C LEU A 287 8.96 -45.46 -31.54
N HIS A 288 9.15 -46.08 -32.72
CA HIS A 288 10.30 -45.84 -33.59
C HIS A 288 9.83 -45.28 -34.93
N ASP A 289 10.74 -44.65 -35.63
CA ASP A 289 10.46 -44.16 -36.99
C ASP A 289 10.05 -45.33 -37.91
N LYS A 290 8.97 -45.15 -38.65
CA LYS A 290 8.33 -46.12 -39.56
C LYS A 290 7.54 -47.28 -38.91
N ASP A 291 7.22 -47.13 -37.62
CA ASP A 291 6.31 -48.10 -36.99
C ASP A 291 4.89 -47.92 -37.54
N GLU A 292 4.19 -49.03 -37.79
CA GLU A 292 2.75 -49.00 -38.11
C GLU A 292 1.95 -48.93 -36.80
N VAL A 293 1.04 -47.98 -36.71
CA VAL A 293 0.23 -47.76 -35.51
C VAL A 293 -1.27 -47.79 -35.78
N ARG A 294 -2.00 -48.27 -34.80
CA ARG A 294 -3.45 -48.16 -34.83
C ARG A 294 -3.88 -46.93 -34.03
N VAL A 295 -4.38 -45.91 -34.70
CA VAL A 295 -4.87 -44.73 -34.06
C VAL A 295 -6.11 -45.07 -33.24
N ALA A 296 -6.00 -45.08 -31.90
CA ALA A 296 -7.14 -45.22 -31.01
C ALA A 296 -7.79 -43.84 -30.86
N GLY A 297 -8.88 -43.64 -31.54
CA GLY A 297 -9.62 -42.40 -31.78
C GLY A 297 -9.48 -41.29 -30.74
N GLY A 298 -9.25 -40.10 -31.24
CA GLY A 298 -9.28 -38.80 -30.55
C GLY A 298 -8.80 -37.72 -31.51
N LYS A 299 -9.72 -37.09 -32.23
CA LYS A 299 -9.45 -35.79 -32.83
C LYS A 299 -9.39 -34.77 -31.70
N VAL A 300 -8.28 -34.10 -31.52
CA VAL A 300 -8.16 -32.90 -30.68
C VAL A 300 -8.17 -31.66 -31.53
#